data_3b3ceda809123c4c0a951c1ed5149548
#
_entry.id   3b3ceda809123c4c0a951c1ed5149548
#
_cell.length_a   1.000
_cell.length_b   1.000
_cell.length_c   1.000
_cell.angle_alpha   90.00
_cell.angle_beta   90.00
_cell.angle_gamma   90.00
#
_symmetry.space_group_name_H-M   'P 1'
#
loop_
_entity.id
_entity.type
_entity.pdbx_description
1 polymer ?
#
loop_
_entity_poly.entity_id
_entity_poly.type
_entity_poly.pdbx_seq_one_letter_code
_entity_poly.pdbx_strand_id
1 'polypeptide(L)'
;MKKKIITILGTRPEIIRLSRIIPKLDDSFKNILVHTGQNFDYELDKIFLDELRVRKPNYYLNARGSFAQQVSKIIFELEKIIKKEKPSKFLVLGDTNSSLGAIVAKRMHIKVFHMEAGNRCFSNKSPEEVNRRIIDHSTDILLPYTQGSKNNLLKEGIKKNKIIVTGNPITEVIHYNKENIKKSK
;
A
#
# COMPACT_ATOMS: atom_id res chain seq x y z
N MET A 1 18.99 -15.61 -6.98
CA MET A 1 17.80 -14.89 -7.53
C MET A 1 17.22 -13.96 -6.49
N LYS A 2 16.82 -12.72 -6.87
CA LYS A 2 16.13 -11.79 -5.95
C LYS A 2 14.79 -12.40 -5.49
N LYS A 3 14.48 -12.26 -4.18
CA LYS A 3 13.16 -12.64 -3.64
C LYS A 3 12.07 -11.77 -4.25
N LYS A 4 10.88 -12.32 -4.48
CA LYS A 4 9.75 -11.57 -5.05
C LYS A 4 8.94 -10.88 -3.94
N ILE A 5 8.53 -9.63 -4.21
CA ILE A 5 7.57 -8.88 -3.41
C ILE A 5 6.46 -8.36 -4.32
N ILE A 6 5.21 -8.38 -3.86
CA ILE A 6 4.13 -7.64 -4.49
C ILE A 6 3.94 -6.33 -3.72
N THR A 7 3.89 -5.22 -4.44
CA THR A 7 3.49 -3.91 -3.92
C THR A 7 2.17 -3.52 -4.57
N ILE A 8 1.14 -3.28 -3.77
CA ILE A 8 -0.18 -2.88 -4.28
C ILE A 8 -0.43 -1.40 -4.02
N LEU A 9 -1.07 -0.74 -4.98
CA LEU A 9 -1.54 0.64 -4.90
C LEU A 9 -2.78 0.83 -5.78
N GLY A 10 -3.52 1.90 -5.59
CA GLY A 10 -4.74 2.17 -6.38
C GLY A 10 -5.20 3.61 -6.34
N THR A 11 -4.52 4.47 -5.58
CA THR A 11 -4.89 5.87 -5.43
C THR A 11 -3.69 6.79 -5.53
N ARG A 12 -3.94 8.07 -5.84
CA ARG A 12 -2.89 9.10 -5.93
C ARG A 12 -2.05 9.24 -4.67
N PRO A 13 -2.63 9.31 -3.45
CA PRO A 13 -1.83 9.36 -2.23
C PRO A 13 -0.87 8.18 -2.06
N GLU A 14 -1.27 6.97 -2.49
CA GLU A 14 -0.42 5.79 -2.46
C GLU A 14 0.72 5.91 -3.48
N ILE A 15 0.43 6.35 -4.72
CA ILE A 15 1.45 6.59 -5.76
C ILE A 15 2.49 7.59 -5.24
N ILE A 16 2.04 8.72 -4.70
CA ILE A 16 2.92 9.78 -4.20
C ILE A 16 3.83 9.23 -3.10
N ARG A 17 3.28 8.60 -2.06
CA ARG A 17 4.04 8.11 -0.91
C ARG A 17 4.97 6.96 -1.26
N LEU A 18 4.56 6.09 -2.20
CA LEU A 18 5.38 4.95 -2.62
C LEU A 18 6.41 5.32 -3.71
N SER A 19 6.35 6.51 -4.29
CA SER A 19 7.21 6.91 -5.43
C SER A 19 8.71 6.78 -5.15
N ARG A 20 9.15 6.99 -3.89
CA ARG A 20 10.55 6.84 -3.49
C ARG A 20 10.87 5.46 -2.89
N ILE A 21 9.85 4.68 -2.58
CA ILE A 21 9.97 3.33 -2.02
C ILE A 21 10.04 2.28 -3.12
N ILE A 22 9.22 2.43 -4.18
CA ILE A 22 9.18 1.49 -5.31
C ILE A 22 10.57 1.29 -5.94
N PRO A 23 11.37 2.33 -6.27
CA PRO A 23 12.71 2.12 -6.81
C PRO A 23 13.63 1.33 -5.87
N LYS A 24 13.60 1.64 -4.56
CA LYS A 24 14.39 0.91 -3.55
C LYS A 24 13.98 -0.57 -3.45
N LEU A 25 12.69 -0.86 -3.63
CA LEU A 25 12.20 -2.23 -3.68
C LEU A 25 12.63 -2.94 -4.97
N ASP A 26 12.64 -2.25 -6.10
CA ASP A 26 13.11 -2.78 -7.39
C ASP A 26 14.61 -3.14 -7.34
N ASP A 27 15.41 -2.33 -6.61
CA ASP A 27 16.83 -2.61 -6.41
C ASP A 27 17.05 -3.86 -5.54
N SER A 28 16.23 -4.05 -4.51
CA SER A 28 16.41 -5.11 -3.50
C SER A 28 15.67 -6.40 -3.81
N PHE A 29 14.55 -6.32 -4.55
CA PHE A 29 13.64 -7.42 -4.84
C PHE A 29 13.28 -7.48 -6.33
N LYS A 30 12.72 -8.61 -6.77
CA LYS A 30 11.85 -8.61 -7.95
C LYS A 30 10.49 -8.07 -7.51
N ASN A 31 10.31 -6.75 -7.57
CA ASN A 31 9.10 -6.08 -7.14
C ASN A 31 8.03 -6.14 -8.25
N ILE A 32 6.89 -6.71 -7.93
CA ILE A 32 5.73 -6.84 -8.79
C ILE A 32 4.73 -5.76 -8.37
N LEU A 33 4.65 -4.70 -9.15
CA LEU A 33 3.76 -3.57 -8.88
C LEU A 33 2.37 -3.86 -9.44
N VAL A 34 1.37 -3.83 -8.57
CA VAL A 34 -0.04 -4.06 -8.90
C VAL A 34 -0.83 -2.79 -8.64
N HIS A 35 -1.49 -2.27 -9.68
CA HIS A 35 -2.40 -1.14 -9.59
C HIS A 35 -3.84 -1.63 -9.61
N THR A 36 -4.64 -1.27 -8.61
CA THR A 36 -6.03 -1.74 -8.52
C THR A 36 -6.96 -1.05 -9.50
N GLY A 37 -6.65 0.18 -9.90
CA GLY A 37 -7.52 0.98 -10.79
C GLY A 37 -8.80 1.41 -10.09
N GLN A 38 -8.74 1.65 -8.79
CA GLN A 38 -9.88 2.04 -7.96
C GLN A 38 -10.45 3.42 -8.34
N ASN A 39 -9.60 4.34 -8.77
CA ASN A 39 -10.02 5.65 -9.27
C ASN A 39 -10.44 5.59 -10.74
N PHE A 40 -11.44 6.42 -11.10
CA PHE A 40 -12.04 6.42 -12.44
C PHE A 40 -11.14 6.98 -13.54
N ASP A 41 -10.11 7.74 -13.19
CA ASP A 41 -9.34 8.52 -14.14
C ASP A 41 -7.92 7.97 -14.29
N TYR A 42 -7.76 7.09 -15.30
CA TYR A 42 -6.46 6.52 -15.66
C TYR A 42 -5.44 7.60 -16.08
N GLU A 43 -5.89 8.65 -16.78
CA GLU A 43 -4.98 9.71 -17.24
C GLU A 43 -4.42 10.52 -16.06
N LEU A 44 -5.24 10.78 -15.03
CA LEU A 44 -4.75 11.41 -13.80
C LEU A 44 -3.75 10.53 -13.06
N ASP A 45 -4.00 9.23 -12.91
CA ASP A 45 -3.07 8.31 -12.27
C ASP A 45 -1.75 8.22 -13.06
N LYS A 46 -1.83 8.20 -14.40
CA LYS A 46 -0.67 8.17 -15.31
C LYS A 46 0.20 9.42 -15.17
N ILE A 47 -0.39 10.60 -15.07
CA ILE A 47 0.34 11.86 -14.85
C ILE A 47 1.19 11.74 -13.57
N PHE A 48 0.62 11.24 -12.46
CA PHE A 48 1.37 11.06 -11.23
C PHE A 48 2.49 10.02 -11.33
N LEU A 49 2.25 8.91 -12.04
CA LEU A 49 3.30 7.92 -12.28
C LEU A 49 4.46 8.52 -13.07
N ASP A 50 4.18 9.28 -14.14
CA ASP A 50 5.17 9.87 -15.01
C ASP A 50 5.94 11.01 -14.29
N GLU A 51 5.25 11.96 -13.66
CA GLU A 51 5.87 13.07 -12.93
C GLU A 51 6.74 12.62 -11.75
N LEU A 52 6.30 11.61 -11.01
CA LEU A 52 7.03 11.04 -9.88
C LEU A 52 8.05 9.97 -10.30
N ARG A 53 8.20 9.73 -11.60
CA ARG A 53 9.10 8.73 -12.17
C ARG A 53 8.90 7.34 -11.60
N VAL A 54 7.64 6.96 -11.37
CA VAL A 54 7.26 5.61 -10.99
C VAL A 54 7.03 4.79 -12.25
N ARG A 55 7.68 3.65 -12.33
CA ARG A 55 7.51 2.76 -13.49
C ARG A 55 6.09 2.24 -13.64
N LYS A 56 5.71 1.83 -14.83
CA LYS A 56 4.42 1.22 -15.11
C LYS A 56 4.17 -0.01 -14.21
N PRO A 57 2.95 -0.19 -13.70
CA PRO A 57 2.56 -1.41 -12.99
C PRO A 57 2.71 -2.66 -13.86
N ASN A 58 3.05 -3.78 -13.23
CA ASN A 58 3.09 -5.09 -13.90
C ASN A 58 1.68 -5.63 -14.17
N TYR A 59 0.72 -5.27 -13.30
CA TYR A 59 -0.68 -5.67 -13.39
C TYR A 59 -1.58 -4.48 -13.09
N TYR A 60 -2.68 -4.38 -13.84
CA TYR A 60 -3.74 -3.39 -13.66
C TYR A 60 -5.07 -4.11 -13.51
N LEU A 61 -5.71 -4.00 -12.33
CA LEU A 61 -6.88 -4.84 -11.99
C LEU A 61 -8.21 -4.29 -12.50
N ASN A 62 -8.28 -2.97 -12.77
CA ASN A 62 -9.53 -2.29 -13.14
C ASN A 62 -10.67 -2.55 -12.14
N ALA A 63 -10.37 -2.45 -10.84
CA ALA A 63 -11.33 -2.69 -9.77
C ALA A 63 -12.20 -1.43 -9.54
N ARG A 64 -13.27 -1.31 -10.32
CA ARG A 64 -14.19 -0.17 -10.31
C ARG A 64 -15.55 -0.56 -9.76
N GLY A 65 -16.39 0.45 -9.47
CA GLY A 65 -17.78 0.27 -9.03
C GLY A 65 -17.95 0.44 -7.53
N SER A 66 -18.96 -0.21 -6.96
CA SER A 66 -19.24 -0.18 -5.53
C SER A 66 -18.11 -0.81 -4.69
N PHE A 67 -18.13 -0.57 -3.38
CA PHE A 67 -17.18 -1.20 -2.45
C PHE A 67 -17.09 -2.71 -2.67
N ALA A 68 -18.23 -3.41 -2.72
CA ALA A 68 -18.27 -4.86 -2.90
C ALA A 68 -17.67 -5.30 -4.24
N GLN A 69 -17.96 -4.58 -5.33
CA GLN A 69 -17.41 -4.85 -6.65
C GLN A 69 -15.90 -4.65 -6.69
N GLN A 70 -15.41 -3.55 -6.10
CA GLN A 70 -13.97 -3.28 -6.02
C GLN A 70 -13.25 -4.35 -5.21
N VAL A 71 -13.70 -4.62 -4.00
CA VAL A 71 -13.05 -5.59 -3.10
C VAL A 71 -13.08 -7.00 -3.65
N SER A 72 -14.22 -7.45 -4.19
CA SER A 72 -14.31 -8.78 -4.81
C SER A 72 -13.34 -8.93 -5.99
N LYS A 73 -13.25 -7.90 -6.85
CA LYS A 73 -12.32 -7.89 -7.98
C LYS A 73 -10.87 -7.93 -7.52
N ILE A 74 -10.51 -7.11 -6.52
CA ILE A 74 -9.16 -7.09 -5.95
C ILE A 74 -8.79 -8.46 -5.39
N ILE A 75 -9.66 -9.05 -4.57
CA ILE A 75 -9.42 -10.37 -3.96
C ILE A 75 -9.23 -11.43 -5.04
N PHE A 76 -10.13 -11.49 -6.01
CA PHE A 76 -10.12 -12.51 -7.05
C PHE A 76 -8.87 -12.44 -7.97
N GLU A 77 -8.52 -11.23 -8.42
CA GLU A 77 -7.37 -11.06 -9.30
C GLU A 77 -6.02 -11.20 -8.55
N LEU A 78 -5.95 -10.73 -7.31
CA LEU A 78 -4.74 -10.90 -6.50
C LEU A 78 -4.45 -12.38 -6.22
N GLU A 79 -5.46 -13.19 -5.96
CA GLU A 79 -5.25 -14.64 -5.76
C GLU A 79 -4.57 -15.27 -6.98
N LYS A 80 -5.02 -14.94 -8.19
CA LYS A 80 -4.41 -15.41 -9.44
C LYS A 80 -2.96 -14.95 -9.59
N ILE A 81 -2.72 -13.65 -9.34
CA ILE A 81 -1.38 -13.06 -9.44
C ILE A 81 -0.43 -13.72 -8.43
N ILE A 82 -0.87 -13.91 -7.19
CA ILE A 82 -0.10 -14.55 -6.14
C ILE A 82 0.25 -16.00 -6.51
N LYS A 83 -0.71 -16.77 -7.01
CA LYS A 83 -0.48 -18.16 -7.49
C LYS A 83 0.55 -18.21 -8.62
N LYS A 84 0.47 -17.27 -9.57
CA LYS A 84 1.38 -17.16 -10.72
C LYS A 84 2.78 -16.72 -10.29
N GLU A 85 2.87 -15.63 -9.53
CA GLU A 85 4.14 -14.98 -9.21
C GLU A 85 4.88 -15.61 -8.04
N LYS A 86 4.16 -16.27 -7.12
CA LYS A 86 4.71 -16.90 -5.91
C LYS A 86 5.61 -15.94 -5.10
N PRO A 87 5.10 -14.77 -4.68
CA PRO A 87 5.88 -13.81 -3.90
C PRO A 87 6.12 -14.33 -2.49
N SER A 88 7.22 -13.91 -1.86
CA SER A 88 7.49 -14.18 -0.45
C SER A 88 7.04 -13.05 0.48
N LYS A 89 6.72 -11.89 -0.08
CA LYS A 89 6.35 -10.67 0.65
C LYS A 89 5.24 -9.92 -0.09
N PHE A 90 4.44 -9.18 0.68
CA PHE A 90 3.35 -8.34 0.19
C PHE A 90 3.37 -7.02 0.94
N LEU A 91 3.39 -5.89 0.23
CA LEU A 91 3.39 -4.55 0.80
C LEU A 91 2.10 -3.83 0.45
N VAL A 92 1.46 -3.29 1.48
CA VAL A 92 0.33 -2.36 1.37
C VAL A 92 0.67 -1.04 2.04
N LEU A 93 0.00 0.03 1.61
CA LEU A 93 0.09 1.35 2.23
C LEU A 93 -1.32 1.89 2.48
N GLY A 94 -1.58 2.36 3.71
CA GLY A 94 -2.80 3.06 4.05
C GLY A 94 -4.03 2.15 4.16
N ASP A 95 -5.18 2.73 3.88
CA ASP A 95 -6.49 2.23 4.31
C ASP A 95 -7.53 2.18 3.18
N THR A 96 -7.08 2.31 1.94
CA THR A 96 -7.97 2.21 0.78
C THR A 96 -8.45 0.78 0.55
N ASN A 97 -9.43 0.59 -0.32
CA ASN A 97 -9.90 -0.75 -0.69
C ASN A 97 -8.78 -1.62 -1.27
N SER A 98 -7.77 -1.00 -1.91
CA SER A 98 -6.59 -1.71 -2.43
C SER A 98 -5.85 -2.48 -1.33
N SER A 99 -5.75 -1.89 -0.15
CA SER A 99 -5.02 -2.46 0.98
C SER A 99 -5.71 -3.68 1.60
N LEU A 100 -7.01 -3.88 1.36
CA LEU A 100 -7.73 -5.12 1.74
C LEU A 100 -7.20 -6.37 1.04
N GLY A 101 -6.43 -6.20 -0.03
CA GLY A 101 -5.63 -7.28 -0.63
C GLY A 101 -4.67 -7.98 0.35
N ALA A 102 -4.32 -7.34 1.46
CA ALA A 102 -3.56 -7.94 2.55
C ALA A 102 -4.19 -9.24 3.08
N ILE A 103 -5.54 -9.31 3.10
CA ILE A 103 -6.27 -10.50 3.57
C ILE A 103 -5.93 -11.72 2.70
N VAL A 104 -5.93 -11.54 1.38
CA VAL A 104 -5.60 -12.63 0.43
C VAL A 104 -4.17 -13.10 0.62
N ALA A 105 -3.23 -12.15 0.64
CA ALA A 105 -1.81 -12.46 0.84
C ALA A 105 -1.59 -13.21 2.17
N LYS A 106 -2.23 -12.75 3.25
CA LYS A 106 -2.13 -13.39 4.56
C LYS A 106 -2.69 -14.81 4.57
N ARG A 107 -3.87 -15.03 3.96
CA ARG A 107 -4.49 -16.36 3.84
C ARG A 107 -3.66 -17.33 2.99
N MET A 108 -2.86 -16.79 2.05
CA MET A 108 -1.94 -17.56 1.22
C MET A 108 -0.54 -17.70 1.85
N HIS A 109 -0.39 -17.43 3.14
CA HIS A 109 0.84 -17.56 3.93
C HIS A 109 2.00 -16.67 3.46
N ILE A 110 1.70 -15.54 2.81
CA ILE A 110 2.67 -14.55 2.38
C ILE A 110 2.88 -13.55 3.51
N LYS A 111 4.14 -13.19 3.79
CA LYS A 111 4.46 -12.20 4.81
C LYS A 111 4.01 -10.80 4.38
N VAL A 112 3.06 -10.23 5.12
CA VAL A 112 2.44 -8.92 4.85
C VAL A 112 3.12 -7.83 5.64
N PHE A 113 3.39 -6.70 4.96
CA PHE A 113 3.91 -5.46 5.50
C PHE A 113 2.89 -4.36 5.27
N HIS A 114 2.56 -3.60 6.30
CA HIS A 114 1.60 -2.48 6.21
C HIS A 114 2.27 -1.17 6.60
N MET A 115 2.43 -0.26 5.64
CA MET A 115 2.86 1.12 5.86
C MET A 115 1.66 2.00 6.23
N GLU A 116 1.88 3.01 7.06
CA GLU A 116 0.83 3.87 7.61
C GLU A 116 -0.07 3.14 8.62
N ALA A 117 0.41 2.04 9.19
CA ALA A 117 -0.32 1.25 10.18
C ALA A 117 -0.62 2.04 11.46
N GLY A 118 -1.72 1.70 12.13
CA GLY A 118 -2.06 2.24 13.45
C GLY A 118 -2.66 3.64 13.45
N ASN A 119 -2.93 4.24 12.29
CA ASN A 119 -3.71 5.48 12.23
C ASN A 119 -5.15 5.18 12.69
N ARG A 120 -5.72 6.07 13.52
CA ARG A 120 -7.10 5.94 14.03
C ARG A 120 -7.79 7.30 14.04
N CYS A 121 -9.04 7.32 13.61
CA CYS A 121 -9.93 8.45 13.78
C CYS A 121 -10.98 8.17 14.88
N PHE A 122 -11.03 6.93 15.37
CA PHE A 122 -11.97 6.48 16.42
C PHE A 122 -13.45 6.69 16.09
N SER A 123 -13.77 6.78 14.80
CA SER A 123 -15.15 6.95 14.32
C SER A 123 -15.57 5.73 13.49
N ASN A 124 -16.57 5.00 13.96
CA ASN A 124 -17.15 3.88 13.23
C ASN A 124 -17.93 4.30 11.96
N LYS A 125 -18.10 5.62 11.74
CA LYS A 125 -18.73 6.17 10.52
C LYS A 125 -17.75 6.29 9.35
N SER A 126 -16.43 6.23 9.61
CA SER A 126 -15.43 6.27 8.54
C SER A 126 -15.19 4.86 7.99
N PRO A 127 -15.43 4.63 6.68
CA PRO A 127 -15.10 3.36 6.03
C PRO A 127 -13.63 3.00 6.14
N GLU A 128 -12.74 4.00 6.09
CA GLU A 128 -11.29 3.82 6.22
C GLU A 128 -10.90 3.29 7.60
N GLU A 129 -11.63 3.67 8.65
CA GLU A 129 -11.36 3.16 10.01
C GLU A 129 -11.60 1.64 10.09
N VAL A 130 -12.63 1.15 9.41
CA VAL A 130 -12.92 -0.29 9.30
C VAL A 130 -11.77 -0.98 8.55
N ASN A 131 -11.37 -0.43 7.40
CA ASN A 131 -10.27 -0.97 6.61
C ASN A 131 -8.97 -1.03 7.42
N ARG A 132 -8.59 0.05 8.12
CA ARG A 132 -7.39 0.13 8.97
C ARG A 132 -7.30 -1.03 9.95
N ARG A 133 -8.38 -1.26 10.71
CA ARG A 133 -8.43 -2.32 11.72
C ARG A 133 -8.26 -3.70 11.09
N ILE A 134 -8.96 -3.97 9.99
CA ILE A 134 -8.86 -5.23 9.27
C ILE A 134 -7.43 -5.47 8.77
N ILE A 135 -6.83 -4.45 8.15
CA ILE A 135 -5.50 -4.56 7.54
C ILE A 135 -4.44 -4.72 8.63
N ASP A 136 -4.48 -3.92 9.69
CA ASP A 136 -3.52 -3.99 10.79
C ASP A 136 -3.50 -5.39 11.43
N HIS A 137 -4.68 -5.97 11.69
CA HIS A 137 -4.77 -7.31 12.27
C HIS A 137 -4.47 -8.45 11.28
N SER A 138 -4.48 -8.18 9.98
CA SER A 138 -4.09 -9.12 8.92
C SER A 138 -2.59 -9.04 8.56
N THR A 139 -1.80 -8.22 9.26
CA THR A 139 -0.42 -7.89 8.90
C THR A 139 0.59 -8.56 9.82
N ASP A 140 1.77 -8.92 9.26
CA ASP A 140 2.87 -9.51 10.03
C ASP A 140 3.83 -8.46 10.59
N ILE A 141 4.12 -7.40 9.80
CA ILE A 141 5.00 -6.29 10.19
C ILE A 141 4.28 -4.96 9.90
N LEU A 142 4.06 -4.21 10.95
CA LEU A 142 3.37 -2.93 10.92
C LEU A 142 4.39 -1.80 10.96
N LEU A 143 4.25 -0.86 10.04
CA LEU A 143 5.17 0.25 9.80
C LEU A 143 4.45 1.59 10.04
N PRO A 144 4.10 1.92 11.31
CA PRO A 144 3.47 3.20 11.63
C PRO A 144 4.42 4.37 11.38
N TYR A 145 3.86 5.53 11.06
CA TYR A 145 4.64 6.74 10.83
C TYR A 145 5.03 7.46 12.11
N THR A 146 4.24 7.31 13.17
CA THR A 146 4.41 8.04 14.43
C THR A 146 4.38 7.11 15.64
N GLN A 147 4.90 7.63 16.76
CA GLN A 147 4.80 6.94 18.04
C GLN A 147 3.32 6.84 18.51
N GLY A 148 2.49 7.84 18.18
CA GLY A 148 1.04 7.79 18.46
C GLY A 148 0.36 6.61 17.77
N SER A 149 0.61 6.42 16.48
CA SER A 149 0.09 5.29 15.71
C SER A 149 0.58 3.95 16.27
N LYS A 150 1.86 3.84 16.67
CA LYS A 150 2.38 2.66 17.36
C LYS A 150 1.63 2.38 18.66
N ASN A 151 1.33 3.41 19.44
CA ASN A 151 0.61 3.25 20.71
C ASN A 151 -0.82 2.74 20.49
N ASN A 152 -1.49 3.17 19.41
CA ASN A 152 -2.80 2.62 19.03
C ASN A 152 -2.73 1.11 18.79
N LEU A 153 -1.74 0.66 18.00
CA LEU A 153 -1.52 -0.76 17.71
C LEU A 153 -1.27 -1.59 18.98
N LEU A 154 -0.46 -1.06 19.90
CA LEU A 154 -0.19 -1.72 21.18
C LEU A 154 -1.45 -1.86 22.05
N LYS A 155 -2.30 -0.80 22.09
CA LYS A 155 -3.58 -0.83 22.80
C LYS A 155 -4.56 -1.85 22.23
N GLU A 156 -4.46 -2.14 20.92
CA GLU A 156 -5.26 -3.17 20.25
C GLU A 156 -4.66 -4.58 20.33
N GLY A 157 -3.63 -4.78 21.16
CA GLY A 157 -3.04 -6.09 21.43
C GLY A 157 -2.01 -6.57 20.42
N ILE A 158 -1.57 -5.70 19.48
CA ILE A 158 -0.52 -6.08 18.54
C ILE A 158 0.83 -6.12 19.25
N LYS A 159 1.57 -7.21 19.07
CA LYS A 159 2.86 -7.43 19.74
C LYS A 159 3.91 -6.41 19.31
N LYS A 160 4.65 -5.85 20.27
CA LYS A 160 5.68 -4.83 20.05
C LYS A 160 6.73 -5.22 19.00
N ASN A 161 7.12 -6.49 18.94
CA ASN A 161 8.11 -7.00 17.99
C ASN A 161 7.62 -7.05 16.52
N LYS A 162 6.34 -6.80 16.27
CA LYS A 162 5.78 -6.67 14.93
C LYS A 162 5.71 -5.22 14.45
N ILE A 163 6.04 -4.25 15.30
CA ILE A 163 5.82 -2.82 15.03
C ILE A 163 7.17 -2.10 14.92
N ILE A 164 7.41 -1.45 13.77
CA ILE A 164 8.62 -0.67 13.49
C ILE A 164 8.18 0.72 13.04
N VAL A 165 8.46 1.75 13.84
CA VAL A 165 8.17 3.15 13.46
C VAL A 165 9.15 3.58 12.37
N THR A 166 8.62 3.98 11.21
CA THR A 166 9.45 4.31 10.03
C THR A 166 9.48 5.79 9.69
N GLY A 167 8.59 6.59 10.25
CA GLY A 167 8.37 7.96 9.77
C GLY A 167 7.50 7.98 8.50
N ASN A 168 7.11 9.20 8.10
CA ASN A 168 6.25 9.39 6.92
C ASN A 168 7.12 9.56 5.66
N PRO A 169 6.96 8.70 4.63
CA PRO A 169 7.75 8.78 3.40
C PRO A 169 7.53 10.06 2.59
N ILE A 170 6.47 10.81 2.88
CA ILE A 170 6.16 12.06 2.18
C ILE A 170 7.30 13.10 2.32
N THR A 171 8.01 13.11 3.43
CA THR A 171 9.16 14.01 3.63
C THR A 171 10.28 13.74 2.62
N GLU A 172 10.57 12.47 2.33
CA GLU A 172 11.55 12.08 1.32
C GLU A 172 11.07 12.45 -0.10
N VAL A 173 9.77 12.27 -0.38
CA VAL A 173 9.17 12.64 -1.67
C VAL A 173 9.29 14.15 -1.91
N ILE A 174 8.93 14.98 -0.91
CA ILE A 174 9.03 16.44 -0.99
C ILE A 174 10.49 16.86 -1.18
N HIS A 175 11.39 16.30 -0.39
CA HIS A 175 12.83 16.63 -0.50
C HIS A 175 13.38 16.30 -1.89
N TYR A 176 13.07 15.12 -2.42
CA TYR A 176 13.50 14.70 -3.76
C TYR A 176 12.97 15.59 -4.88
N ASN A 177 11.73 16.08 -4.75
CA ASN A 177 11.08 16.90 -5.76
C ASN A 177 11.21 18.41 -5.51
N LYS A 178 12.02 18.85 -4.54
CA LYS A 178 12.12 20.23 -4.08
C LYS A 178 12.32 21.24 -5.22
N GLU A 179 13.20 20.93 -6.17
CA GLU A 179 13.49 21.83 -7.30
C GLU A 179 12.35 21.89 -8.30
N ASN A 180 11.64 20.77 -8.52
CA ASN A 180 10.45 20.74 -9.39
C ASN A 180 9.30 21.54 -8.76
N ILE A 181 9.10 21.39 -7.45
CA ILE A 181 8.07 22.13 -6.69
C ILE A 181 8.31 23.63 -6.77
N LYS A 182 9.58 24.09 -6.66
CA LYS A 182 9.91 25.53 -6.79
C LYS A 182 9.63 26.08 -8.17
N LYS A 183 9.71 25.26 -9.22
CA LYS A 183 9.47 25.64 -10.61
C LYS A 183 8.00 25.53 -11.02
N SER A 184 7.19 24.85 -10.23
CA SER A 184 5.74 24.73 -10.43
C SER A 184 5.08 26.07 -10.06
N LYS A 185 4.40 26.67 -11.05
CA LYS A 185 3.62 27.91 -10.88
C LYS A 185 2.22 27.58 -10.40
#